data_e4df94ba67e7a6ba7122955d1e8fdb04
#
_entry.id   e4df94ba67e7a6ba7122955d1e8fdb04
#
_cell.length_a   1.000
_cell.length_b   1.000
_cell.length_c   1.000
_cell.angle_alpha   90.00
_cell.angle_beta   90.00
_cell.angle_gamma   90.00
#
_symmetry.space_group_name_H-M   'P 1'
#
loop_
_entity.id
_entity.type
_entity.pdbx_description
1 polymer ?
#
loop_
_entity_poly.entity_id
_entity_poly.type
_entity_poly.pdbx_seq_one_letter_code
_entity_poly.pdbx_strand_id
1 'polypeptide(L)'
;MYEGVVQDLIDELGRLPGVGPKSAQRIAFHLLQADSVDVSRLVHALVEVKEKVRFCSICGNVAEAEQCRICSDPRRDLTYICVVEEPKDVVAVERTREFRGRYHVLGGAISPIEGVGPDDLRIKELLTRLADTDVSEVIIATDPNLEGEATATYLARLLRPMNLKVTRLASGLPVGGDLEYADEVTLGRAFEGRRLIDV
;
A
#
# COMPACT_ATOMS: atom_id res chain seq x y z
N MET A 1 -26.98 9.45 26.25
CA MET A 1 -26.33 8.13 26.13
C MET A 1 -27.44 7.17 25.75
N TYR A 2 -27.28 6.41 24.67
CA TYR A 2 -28.24 5.38 24.30
C TYR A 2 -28.00 4.13 25.11
N GLU A 3 -28.94 3.20 25.17
CA GLU A 3 -28.84 1.97 25.95
C GLU A 3 -29.04 0.75 25.03
N GLY A 4 -28.49 -0.39 25.44
CA GLY A 4 -28.63 -1.66 24.75
C GLY A 4 -28.00 -1.68 23.35
N VAL A 5 -28.57 -2.44 22.44
CA VAL A 5 -28.04 -2.76 21.11
C VAL A 5 -27.72 -1.53 20.24
N VAL A 6 -28.35 -0.40 20.49
CA VAL A 6 -28.05 0.85 19.76
C VAL A 6 -26.70 1.41 20.21
N GLN A 7 -26.44 1.40 21.51
CA GLN A 7 -25.14 1.84 22.03
C GLN A 7 -24.02 0.89 21.60
N ASP A 8 -24.26 -0.43 21.64
CA ASP A 8 -23.29 -1.45 21.20
C ASP A 8 -22.89 -1.21 19.73
N LEU A 9 -23.87 -0.92 18.86
CA LEU A 9 -23.59 -0.60 17.44
C LEU A 9 -22.74 0.68 17.30
N ILE A 10 -23.07 1.72 18.06
CA ILE A 10 -22.31 2.99 18.05
C ILE A 10 -20.87 2.74 18.50
N ASP A 11 -20.68 1.95 19.56
CA ASP A 11 -19.36 1.65 20.11
C ASP A 11 -18.51 0.84 19.13
N GLU A 12 -19.07 -0.19 18.48
CA GLU A 12 -18.36 -0.96 17.45
C GLU A 12 -18.00 -0.12 16.23
N LEU A 13 -18.90 0.74 15.76
CA LEU A 13 -18.60 1.68 14.68
C LEU A 13 -17.52 2.70 15.07
N GLY A 14 -17.51 3.12 16.34
CA GLY A 14 -16.51 4.04 16.89
C GLY A 14 -15.09 3.47 17.00
N ARG A 15 -14.95 2.14 16.92
CA ARG A 15 -13.63 1.46 16.87
C ARG A 15 -13.00 1.48 15.48
N LEU A 16 -13.76 1.85 14.45
CA LEU A 16 -13.24 1.93 13.09
C LEU A 16 -12.29 3.14 12.95
N PRO A 17 -11.12 2.97 12.28
CA PRO A 17 -10.20 4.06 12.05
C PRO A 17 -10.88 5.25 11.34
N GLY A 18 -10.67 6.46 11.86
CA GLY A 18 -11.27 7.67 11.30
C GLY A 18 -12.75 7.89 11.64
N VAL A 19 -13.39 6.99 12.39
CA VAL A 19 -14.79 7.13 12.81
C VAL A 19 -14.83 7.65 14.26
N GLY A 20 -15.02 8.95 14.41
CA GLY A 20 -15.23 9.56 15.74
C GLY A 20 -16.65 9.35 16.26
N PRO A 21 -16.92 9.68 17.55
CA PRO A 21 -18.20 9.43 18.22
C PRO A 21 -19.43 9.98 17.47
N LYS A 22 -19.33 11.20 16.94
CA LYS A 22 -20.43 11.81 16.16
C LYS A 22 -20.70 11.07 14.85
N SER A 23 -19.64 10.60 14.17
CA SER A 23 -19.77 9.84 12.93
C SER A 23 -20.34 8.45 13.21
N ALA A 24 -19.87 7.76 14.25
CA ALA A 24 -20.40 6.46 14.67
C ALA A 24 -21.91 6.55 14.94
N GLN A 25 -22.35 7.54 15.71
CA GLN A 25 -23.76 7.78 15.98
C GLN A 25 -24.56 8.02 14.70
N ARG A 26 -24.06 8.87 13.79
CA ARG A 26 -24.72 9.16 12.52
C ARG A 26 -24.87 7.92 11.64
N ILE A 27 -23.84 7.08 11.57
CA ILE A 27 -23.85 5.83 10.81
C ILE A 27 -24.87 4.86 11.45
N ALA A 28 -24.85 4.68 12.77
CA ALA A 28 -25.78 3.81 13.48
C ALA A 28 -27.24 4.19 13.20
N PHE A 29 -27.58 5.48 13.29
CA PHE A 29 -28.94 5.94 13.01
C PHE A 29 -29.34 5.83 11.53
N HIS A 30 -28.38 5.97 10.61
CA HIS A 30 -28.62 5.68 9.20
C HIS A 30 -28.96 4.20 8.98
N LEU A 31 -28.20 3.29 9.60
CA LEU A 31 -28.48 1.84 9.50
C LEU A 31 -29.80 1.43 10.13
N LEU A 32 -30.24 2.09 11.23
CA LEU A 32 -31.54 1.86 11.85
C LEU A 32 -32.71 2.23 10.94
N GLN A 33 -32.50 3.22 10.06
CA GLN A 33 -33.54 3.68 9.11
C GLN A 33 -33.45 3.01 7.74
N ALA A 34 -32.31 2.36 7.44
CA ALA A 34 -32.09 1.66 6.18
C ALA A 34 -32.96 0.40 6.06
N ASP A 35 -33.22 -0.01 4.82
CA ASP A 35 -33.91 -1.28 4.57
C ASP A 35 -33.07 -2.46 5.13
N SER A 36 -33.75 -3.43 5.72
CA SER A 36 -33.12 -4.63 6.28
C SER A 36 -32.32 -5.41 5.22
N VAL A 37 -32.69 -5.35 3.96
CA VAL A 37 -31.95 -5.96 2.84
C VAL A 37 -30.60 -5.29 2.65
N ASP A 38 -30.53 -3.96 2.72
CA ASP A 38 -29.29 -3.21 2.58
C ASP A 38 -28.33 -3.45 3.76
N VAL A 39 -28.88 -3.50 4.97
CA VAL A 39 -28.11 -3.84 6.17
C VAL A 39 -27.55 -5.26 6.09
N SER A 40 -28.40 -6.24 5.69
CA SER A 40 -27.97 -7.63 5.52
C SER A 40 -26.88 -7.78 4.47
N ARG A 41 -26.96 -7.03 3.37
CA ARG A 41 -25.92 -7.01 2.33
C ARG A 41 -24.58 -6.49 2.86
N LEU A 42 -24.60 -5.44 3.69
CA LEU A 42 -23.38 -4.90 4.32
C LEU A 42 -22.76 -5.94 5.28
N VAL A 43 -23.58 -6.54 6.14
CA VAL A 43 -23.12 -7.58 7.08
C VAL A 43 -22.51 -8.75 6.31
N HIS A 44 -23.18 -9.22 5.26
CA HIS A 44 -22.67 -10.32 4.43
C HIS A 44 -21.31 -9.96 3.79
N ALA A 45 -21.16 -8.77 3.23
CA ALA A 45 -19.90 -8.31 2.65
C ALA A 45 -18.75 -8.26 3.68
N LEU A 46 -19.02 -7.83 4.92
CA LEU A 46 -18.03 -7.82 6.00
C LEU A 46 -17.57 -9.23 6.36
N VAL A 47 -18.50 -10.17 6.46
CA VAL A 47 -18.21 -11.59 6.76
C VAL A 47 -17.42 -12.21 5.61
N GLU A 48 -17.87 -12.05 4.36
CA GLU A 48 -17.19 -12.61 3.19
C GLU A 48 -15.74 -12.15 3.06
N VAL A 49 -15.48 -10.87 3.28
CA VAL A 49 -14.09 -10.34 3.23
C VAL A 49 -13.21 -11.05 4.26
N LYS A 50 -13.70 -11.27 5.47
CA LYS A 50 -12.92 -11.96 6.53
C LYS A 50 -12.70 -13.44 6.25
N GLU A 51 -13.64 -14.09 5.59
CA GLU A 51 -13.57 -15.53 5.29
C GLU A 51 -12.76 -15.82 4.02
N LYS A 52 -12.93 -15.01 2.96
CA LYS A 52 -12.39 -15.31 1.62
C LYS A 52 -11.09 -14.58 1.31
N VAL A 53 -10.89 -13.37 1.85
CA VAL A 53 -9.70 -12.57 1.53
C VAL A 53 -8.52 -13.00 2.40
N ARG A 54 -7.40 -13.20 1.75
CA ARG A 54 -6.09 -13.54 2.33
C ARG A 54 -4.99 -12.72 1.67
N PHE A 55 -3.79 -12.81 2.20
CA PHE A 55 -2.62 -12.24 1.53
C PHE A 55 -2.01 -13.27 0.58
N CYS A 56 -1.64 -12.81 -0.61
CA CYS A 56 -0.96 -13.61 -1.63
C CYS A 56 0.33 -14.21 -1.05
N SER A 57 0.50 -15.52 -1.19
CA SER A 57 1.68 -16.24 -0.68
C SER A 57 2.99 -15.74 -1.29
N ILE A 58 2.95 -15.20 -2.54
CA ILE A 58 4.15 -14.72 -3.24
C ILE A 58 4.47 -13.27 -2.89
N CYS A 59 3.47 -12.36 -3.00
CA CYS A 59 3.76 -10.93 -2.99
C CYS A 59 3.15 -10.14 -1.83
N GLY A 60 2.31 -10.77 -0.99
CA GLY A 60 1.66 -10.08 0.13
C GLY A 60 0.47 -9.18 -0.24
N ASN A 61 0.10 -9.07 -1.53
CA ASN A 61 -1.10 -8.35 -1.92
C ASN A 61 -2.37 -9.10 -1.51
N VAL A 62 -3.50 -8.40 -1.43
CA VAL A 62 -4.80 -9.03 -1.17
C VAL A 62 -5.20 -9.98 -2.30
N ALA A 63 -5.76 -11.14 -1.93
CA ALA A 63 -6.19 -12.17 -2.87
C ALA A 63 -7.34 -13.00 -2.28
N GLU A 64 -8.19 -13.54 -3.11
CA GLU A 64 -9.20 -14.56 -2.74
C GLU A 64 -8.69 -15.99 -2.93
N ALA A 65 -7.59 -16.15 -3.68
CA ALA A 65 -6.89 -17.41 -3.89
C ALA A 65 -5.49 -17.35 -3.23
N GLU A 66 -4.74 -18.47 -3.28
CA GLU A 66 -3.37 -18.54 -2.76
C GLU A 66 -2.45 -17.48 -3.39
N GLN A 67 -2.63 -17.22 -4.70
CA GLN A 67 -1.91 -16.21 -5.46
C GLN A 67 -2.88 -15.16 -6.00
N CYS A 68 -2.47 -13.88 -5.93
CA CYS A 68 -3.25 -12.79 -6.50
C CYS A 68 -3.19 -12.82 -8.05
N ARG A 69 -4.14 -12.14 -8.67
CA ARG A 69 -4.25 -12.05 -10.14
C ARG A 69 -2.97 -11.54 -10.83
N ILE A 70 -2.19 -10.70 -10.16
CA ILE A 70 -0.94 -10.18 -10.72
C ILE A 70 0.15 -11.26 -10.70
N CYS A 71 0.28 -12.02 -9.62
CA CYS A 71 1.27 -13.08 -9.53
C CYS A 71 0.97 -14.28 -10.44
N SER A 72 -0.31 -14.53 -10.71
CA SER A 72 -0.76 -15.61 -11.61
C SER A 72 -0.85 -15.20 -13.09
N ASP A 73 -0.69 -13.92 -13.44
CA ASP A 73 -0.74 -13.46 -14.83
C ASP A 73 0.59 -13.76 -15.56
N PRO A 74 0.60 -14.67 -16.55
CA PRO A 74 1.81 -15.05 -17.28
C PRO A 74 2.37 -13.94 -18.19
N ARG A 75 1.62 -12.85 -18.41
CA ARG A 75 2.04 -11.72 -19.24
C ARG A 75 2.90 -10.73 -18.45
N ARG A 76 3.03 -10.90 -17.15
CA ARG A 76 3.86 -10.03 -16.30
C ARG A 76 5.33 -10.33 -16.48
N ASP A 77 6.11 -9.28 -16.58
CA ASP A 77 7.56 -9.38 -16.63
C ASP A 77 8.10 -9.81 -15.25
N LEU A 78 8.80 -10.93 -15.23
CA LEU A 78 9.34 -11.52 -14.02
C LEU A 78 10.66 -10.87 -13.56
N THR A 79 11.28 -10.09 -14.44
CA THR A 79 12.57 -9.46 -14.20
C THR A 79 12.47 -8.17 -13.39
N TYR A 80 11.25 -7.63 -13.20
CA TYR A 80 10.98 -6.41 -12.44
C TYR A 80 10.12 -6.68 -11.22
N ILE A 81 10.56 -6.22 -10.06
CA ILE A 81 9.76 -6.19 -8.83
C ILE A 81 9.61 -4.76 -8.34
N CYS A 82 8.36 -4.30 -8.19
CA CYS A 82 8.02 -3.06 -7.53
C CYS A 82 7.67 -3.35 -6.07
N VAL A 83 8.45 -2.80 -5.14
CA VAL A 83 8.26 -2.95 -3.70
C VAL A 83 7.44 -1.78 -3.19
N VAL A 84 6.31 -2.06 -2.56
CA VAL A 84 5.35 -1.10 -2.02
C VAL A 84 5.06 -1.40 -0.53
N GLU A 85 4.52 -0.43 0.19
CA GLU A 85 4.20 -0.59 1.61
C GLU A 85 2.93 -1.41 1.82
N GLU A 86 1.84 -1.06 1.12
CA GLU A 86 0.52 -1.66 1.33
C GLU A 86 -0.17 -2.11 0.02
N PRO A 87 -1.18 -2.97 0.11
CA PRO A 87 -1.95 -3.40 -1.07
C PRO A 87 -2.63 -2.25 -1.85
N LYS A 88 -2.98 -1.15 -1.17
CA LYS A 88 -3.56 0.05 -1.81
C LYS A 88 -2.60 0.68 -2.83
N ASP A 89 -1.29 0.61 -2.57
CA ASP A 89 -0.25 1.19 -3.41
C ASP A 89 -0.12 0.42 -4.72
N VAL A 90 -0.28 -0.91 -4.67
CA VAL A 90 -0.39 -1.74 -5.88
C VAL A 90 -1.49 -1.22 -6.79
N VAL A 91 -2.66 -0.89 -6.21
CA VAL A 91 -3.79 -0.36 -6.99
C VAL A 91 -3.45 1.00 -7.59
N ALA A 92 -2.74 1.85 -6.86
CA ALA A 92 -2.32 3.17 -7.35
C ALA A 92 -1.37 3.05 -8.56
N VAL A 93 -0.36 2.17 -8.47
CA VAL A 93 0.58 1.92 -9.58
C VAL A 93 -0.13 1.26 -10.77
N GLU A 94 -0.98 0.26 -10.56
CA GLU A 94 -1.72 -0.42 -11.63
C GLU A 94 -2.65 0.52 -12.42
N ARG A 95 -3.21 1.54 -11.79
CA ARG A 95 -4.03 2.55 -12.47
C ARG A 95 -3.27 3.32 -13.54
N THR A 96 -1.96 3.47 -13.42
CA THR A 96 -1.13 4.13 -14.43
C THR A 96 -1.01 3.34 -15.72
N ARG A 97 -1.12 2.00 -15.65
CA ARG A 97 -0.91 1.04 -16.75
C ARG A 97 0.51 1.02 -17.32
N GLU A 98 1.45 1.72 -16.67
CA GLU A 98 2.85 1.82 -17.14
C GLU A 98 3.72 0.66 -16.64
N PHE A 99 3.39 0.08 -15.48
CA PHE A 99 4.18 -1.00 -14.89
C PHE A 99 3.64 -2.37 -15.31
N ARG A 100 4.53 -3.22 -15.81
CA ARG A 100 4.21 -4.58 -16.29
C ARG A 100 4.89 -5.67 -15.49
N GLY A 101 5.69 -5.32 -14.49
CA GLY A 101 6.35 -6.27 -13.60
C GLY A 101 5.45 -6.84 -12.51
N ARG A 102 6.07 -7.44 -11.52
CA ARG A 102 5.42 -7.98 -10.32
C ARG A 102 5.63 -7.06 -9.13
N TYR A 103 4.82 -7.26 -8.09
CA TYR A 103 4.90 -6.47 -6.86
C TYR A 103 5.43 -7.31 -5.70
N HIS A 104 5.91 -6.61 -4.68
CA HIS A 104 6.10 -7.13 -3.34
C HIS A 104 5.57 -6.11 -2.34
N VAL A 105 4.62 -6.54 -1.50
CA VAL A 105 3.98 -5.72 -0.47
C VAL A 105 4.65 -6.02 0.86
N LEU A 106 5.22 -4.99 1.48
CA LEU A 106 5.95 -5.11 2.75
C LEU A 106 5.03 -5.33 3.95
N GLY A 107 3.81 -4.81 3.89
CA GLY A 107 2.84 -4.81 4.99
C GLY A 107 2.93 -3.57 5.89
N GLY A 108 3.69 -2.55 5.48
CA GLY A 108 3.89 -1.29 6.18
C GLY A 108 5.24 -0.66 5.87
N ALA A 109 5.66 0.28 6.71
CA ALA A 109 6.96 0.94 6.68
C ALA A 109 7.67 0.82 8.04
N ILE A 110 8.99 0.99 8.07
CA ILE A 110 9.78 1.05 9.30
C ILE A 110 9.38 2.33 10.04
N SER A 111 8.79 2.18 11.22
CA SER A 111 8.35 3.28 12.08
C SER A 111 8.75 3.03 13.53
N PRO A 112 9.88 3.58 14.01
CA PRO A 112 10.29 3.44 15.41
C PRO A 112 9.27 4.00 16.40
N ILE A 113 8.50 5.02 15.99
CA ILE A 113 7.47 5.64 16.83
C ILE A 113 6.31 4.68 17.06
N GLU A 114 5.94 3.92 16.05
CA GLU A 114 4.88 2.90 16.12
C GLU A 114 5.41 1.52 16.54
N GLY A 115 6.72 1.40 16.81
CA GLY A 115 7.36 0.16 17.18
C GLY A 115 7.52 -0.85 16.05
N VAL A 116 7.37 -0.41 14.78
CA VAL A 116 7.51 -1.27 13.61
C VAL A 116 8.97 -1.33 13.16
N GLY A 117 9.58 -2.49 13.30
CA GLY A 117 10.94 -2.78 12.86
C GLY A 117 10.99 -3.52 11.51
N PRO A 118 12.20 -3.73 10.96
CA PRO A 118 12.38 -4.49 9.73
C PRO A 118 11.87 -5.95 9.80
N ASP A 119 11.86 -6.54 10.99
CA ASP A 119 11.41 -7.92 11.21
C ASP A 119 9.88 -8.05 11.22
N ASP A 120 9.16 -6.95 11.39
CA ASP A 120 7.70 -6.91 11.34
C ASP A 120 7.19 -6.78 9.90
N LEU A 121 8.10 -6.49 8.96
CA LEU A 121 7.81 -6.33 7.54
C LEU A 121 8.22 -7.57 6.75
N ARG A 122 7.60 -7.77 5.59
CA ARG A 122 7.86 -8.91 4.70
C ARG A 122 9.18 -8.79 3.91
N ILE A 123 10.24 -8.31 4.56
CA ILE A 123 11.55 -8.10 3.95
C ILE A 123 12.27 -9.44 3.75
N LYS A 124 12.13 -10.38 4.68
CA LYS A 124 12.72 -11.73 4.55
C LYS A 124 12.17 -12.46 3.34
N GLU A 125 10.86 -12.40 3.12
CA GLU A 125 10.20 -12.99 1.95
C GLU A 125 10.66 -12.34 0.65
N LEU A 126 10.88 -11.01 0.65
CA LEU A 126 11.47 -10.32 -0.50
C LEU A 126 12.84 -10.90 -0.84
N LEU A 127 13.73 -11.01 0.14
CA LEU A 127 15.08 -11.53 -0.06
C LEU A 127 15.09 -12.98 -0.57
N THR A 128 14.26 -13.83 0.03
CA THR A 128 14.10 -15.23 -0.41
C THR A 128 13.64 -15.26 -1.86
N ARG A 129 12.64 -14.46 -2.20
CA ARG A 129 12.12 -14.39 -3.56
C ARG A 129 13.16 -13.92 -4.57
N LEU A 130 13.99 -12.92 -4.21
CA LEU A 130 15.05 -12.41 -5.07
C LEU A 130 16.19 -13.43 -5.28
N ALA A 131 16.45 -14.29 -4.30
CA ALA A 131 17.44 -15.34 -4.42
C ALA A 131 17.00 -16.49 -5.37
N ASP A 132 15.69 -16.72 -5.49
CA ASP A 132 15.09 -17.83 -6.23
C ASP A 132 14.60 -17.41 -7.64
N THR A 133 14.83 -16.17 -8.08
CA THR A 133 14.30 -15.64 -9.35
C THR A 133 15.33 -14.81 -10.10
N ASP A 134 15.20 -14.75 -11.45
CA ASP A 134 16.04 -13.96 -12.33
C ASP A 134 15.60 -12.48 -12.37
N VAL A 135 15.43 -11.86 -11.20
CA VAL A 135 15.08 -10.43 -11.11
C VAL A 135 16.31 -9.59 -11.46
N SER A 136 16.14 -8.66 -12.37
CA SER A 136 17.17 -7.71 -12.80
C SER A 136 17.05 -6.33 -12.13
N GLU A 137 15.83 -5.92 -11.79
CA GLU A 137 15.58 -4.62 -11.19
C GLU A 137 14.53 -4.70 -10.07
N VAL A 138 14.87 -4.07 -8.94
CA VAL A 138 13.94 -3.80 -7.83
C VAL A 138 13.66 -2.31 -7.80
N ILE A 139 12.38 -1.95 -7.96
CA ILE A 139 11.90 -0.57 -7.91
C ILE A 139 11.32 -0.35 -6.51
N ILE A 140 11.92 0.50 -5.71
CA ILE A 140 11.42 0.86 -4.38
C ILE A 140 10.39 1.98 -4.55
N ALA A 141 9.16 1.68 -4.23
CA ALA A 141 8.00 2.57 -4.36
C ALA A 141 7.28 2.73 -3.00
N THR A 142 8.07 2.99 -1.95
CA THR A 142 7.57 3.39 -0.64
C THR A 142 7.07 4.84 -0.68
N ASP A 143 6.23 5.21 0.28
CA ASP A 143 5.69 6.56 0.37
C ASP A 143 6.81 7.61 0.53
N PRO A 144 6.65 8.82 -0.04
CA PRO A 144 7.65 9.87 0.05
C PRO A 144 7.60 10.66 1.39
N ASN A 145 7.31 9.95 2.49
CA ASN A 145 7.32 10.44 3.86
C ASN A 145 8.56 9.95 4.62
N LEU A 146 8.68 10.29 5.90
CA LEU A 146 9.86 9.97 6.72
C LEU A 146 10.07 8.45 6.88
N GLU A 147 9.00 7.72 7.13
CA GLU A 147 9.00 6.27 7.33
C GLU A 147 9.32 5.54 6.02
N GLY A 148 8.72 5.96 4.91
CA GLY A 148 8.98 5.39 3.59
C GLY A 148 10.41 5.67 3.10
N GLU A 149 10.98 6.86 3.40
CA GLU A 149 12.38 7.18 3.13
C GLU A 149 13.35 6.31 3.95
N ALA A 150 13.05 6.11 5.23
CA ALA A 150 13.84 5.23 6.09
C ALA A 150 13.80 3.78 5.57
N THR A 151 12.60 3.31 5.21
CA THR A 151 12.37 1.98 4.63
C THR A 151 13.12 1.81 3.31
N ALA A 152 13.02 2.78 2.40
CA ALA A 152 13.74 2.77 1.12
C ALA A 152 15.25 2.69 1.32
N THR A 153 15.78 3.51 2.25
CA THR A 153 17.22 3.53 2.56
C THR A 153 17.67 2.19 3.14
N TYR A 154 16.90 1.60 4.02
CA TYR A 154 17.17 0.28 4.60
C TYR A 154 17.21 -0.80 3.51
N LEU A 155 16.18 -0.86 2.66
CA LEU A 155 16.10 -1.81 1.56
C LEU A 155 17.27 -1.63 0.56
N ALA A 156 17.58 -0.41 0.18
CA ALA A 156 18.67 -0.14 -0.76
C ALA A 156 20.04 -0.65 -0.22
N ARG A 157 20.30 -0.49 1.08
CA ARG A 157 21.50 -1.03 1.73
C ARG A 157 21.50 -2.56 1.74
N LEU A 158 20.37 -3.15 2.04
CA LEU A 158 20.20 -4.60 2.13
C LEU A 158 20.33 -5.29 0.76
N LEU A 159 19.82 -4.65 -0.30
CA LEU A 159 19.85 -5.19 -1.66
C LEU A 159 21.16 -4.93 -2.41
N ARG A 160 21.97 -3.99 -1.94
CA ARG A 160 23.25 -3.62 -2.57
C ARG A 160 24.19 -4.80 -2.86
N PRO A 161 24.37 -5.78 -1.95
CA PRO A 161 25.28 -6.92 -2.19
C PRO A 161 24.75 -7.92 -3.24
N MET A 162 23.47 -7.85 -3.62
CA MET A 162 22.83 -8.82 -4.52
C MET A 162 23.09 -8.57 -6.00
N ASN A 163 23.88 -7.55 -6.35
CA ASN A 163 24.20 -7.14 -7.72
C ASN A 163 22.94 -6.90 -8.61
N LEU A 164 21.86 -6.42 -7.99
CA LEU A 164 20.61 -6.05 -8.64
C LEU A 164 20.60 -4.54 -8.93
N LYS A 165 19.94 -4.16 -10.01
CA LYS A 165 19.62 -2.75 -10.22
C LYS A 165 18.51 -2.36 -9.24
N VAL A 166 18.81 -1.43 -8.32
CA VAL A 166 17.85 -0.89 -7.37
C VAL A 166 17.54 0.54 -7.77
N THR A 167 16.27 0.79 -8.05
CA THR A 167 15.77 2.10 -8.47
C THR A 167 14.67 2.57 -7.52
N ARG A 168 14.29 3.82 -7.67
CA ARG A 168 13.24 4.47 -6.90
C ARG A 168 12.35 5.29 -7.84
N LEU A 169 11.09 5.48 -7.45
CA LEU A 169 10.21 6.37 -8.18
C LEU A 169 10.77 7.80 -8.17
N ALA A 170 10.66 8.49 -9.30
CA ALA A 170 11.09 9.88 -9.40
C ALA A 170 10.25 10.77 -8.47
N SER A 171 10.92 11.68 -7.77
CA SER A 171 10.29 12.72 -6.97
C SER A 171 10.39 14.05 -7.71
N GLY A 172 9.36 14.90 -7.59
CA GLY A 172 9.38 16.21 -8.23
C GLY A 172 8.02 16.88 -8.28
N LEU A 173 7.91 17.88 -9.14
CA LEU A 173 6.70 18.67 -9.29
C LEU A 173 5.56 17.86 -9.89
N PRO A 174 4.34 17.99 -9.36
CA PRO A 174 3.17 17.34 -9.94
C PRO A 174 2.83 17.98 -11.29
N VAL A 175 2.35 17.18 -12.23
CA VAL A 175 1.90 17.66 -13.53
C VAL A 175 0.63 18.52 -13.37
N GLY A 176 0.64 19.71 -13.98
CA GLY A 176 -0.49 20.66 -13.92
C GLY A 176 -0.50 21.57 -12.70
N GLY A 177 0.53 21.52 -11.86
CA GLY A 177 0.70 22.49 -10.78
C GLY A 177 1.55 23.70 -11.20
N ASP A 178 1.28 24.85 -10.62
CA ASP A 178 2.10 26.04 -10.79
C ASP A 178 3.32 26.00 -9.87
N LEU A 179 4.46 26.46 -10.38
CA LEU A 179 5.74 26.43 -9.68
C LEU A 179 5.71 27.19 -8.34
N GLU A 180 4.97 28.28 -8.29
CA GLU A 180 4.86 29.17 -7.11
C GLU A 180 4.17 28.52 -5.89
N TYR A 181 3.36 27.46 -6.12
CA TYR A 181 2.67 26.74 -5.05
C TYR A 181 3.42 25.49 -4.57
N ALA A 182 4.56 25.18 -5.19
CA ALA A 182 5.38 24.05 -4.74
C ALA A 182 6.14 24.43 -3.47
N ASP A 183 6.13 23.53 -2.47
CA ASP A 183 6.95 23.71 -1.29
C ASP A 183 8.45 23.57 -1.60
N GLU A 184 9.30 24.13 -0.73
CA GLU A 184 10.75 24.18 -0.93
C GLU A 184 11.38 22.78 -1.06
N VAL A 185 10.90 21.79 -0.34
CA VAL A 185 11.41 20.41 -0.36
C VAL A 185 11.10 19.75 -1.70
N THR A 186 9.85 19.86 -2.16
CA THR A 186 9.41 19.35 -3.45
C THR A 186 10.20 20.00 -4.60
N LEU A 187 10.39 21.31 -4.53
CA LEU A 187 11.14 22.04 -5.54
C LEU A 187 12.62 21.66 -5.54
N GLY A 188 13.22 21.50 -4.36
CA GLY A 188 14.59 21.02 -4.19
C GLY A 188 14.81 19.64 -4.82
N ARG A 189 13.90 18.68 -4.53
CA ARG A 189 13.94 17.34 -5.13
C ARG A 189 13.77 17.37 -6.65
N ALA A 190 12.94 18.27 -7.18
CA ALA A 190 12.77 18.45 -8.62
C ALA A 190 14.09 18.94 -9.28
N PHE A 191 14.83 19.84 -8.64
CA PHE A 191 16.14 20.28 -9.12
C PHE A 191 17.19 19.16 -9.08
N GLU A 192 17.23 18.37 -8.03
CA GLU A 192 18.13 17.21 -7.92
C GLU A 192 17.83 16.16 -9.00
N GLY A 193 16.53 15.87 -9.21
CA GLY A 193 16.05 14.88 -10.19
C GLY A 193 15.93 15.39 -11.62
N ARG A 194 16.41 16.61 -11.94
CA ARG A 194 16.29 17.19 -13.29
C ARG A 194 16.91 16.31 -14.37
N ARG A 195 16.22 16.21 -15.51
CA ARG A 195 16.66 15.41 -16.65
C ARG A 195 17.06 16.29 -17.84
N LEU A 196 17.91 15.74 -18.69
CA LEU A 196 18.20 16.35 -19.99
C LEU A 196 16.90 16.37 -20.83
N ILE A 197 16.72 17.44 -21.57
CA ILE A 197 15.66 17.54 -22.58
C ILE A 197 16.29 17.06 -23.88
N ASP A 198 15.87 15.89 -24.35
CA ASP A 198 16.23 15.40 -25.67
C ASP A 198 15.38 16.19 -26.70
N VAL A 199 16.07 16.91 -27.60
CA VAL A 199 15.48 17.73 -28.67
C VAL A 199 15.58 16.97 -29.98
#